data_0351ea9f63c440ea6dbf850ac418a56e
#
_entry.id   0351ea9f63c440ea6dbf850ac418a56e
#
_cell.length_a   1.000
_cell.length_b   1.000
_cell.length_c   1.000
_cell.angle_alpha   90.00
_cell.angle_beta   90.00
_cell.angle_gamma   90.00
#
_symmetry.space_group_name_H-M   'P 1'
#
loop_
_entity.id
_entity.type
_entity.pdbx_description
1 polymer ?
#
loop_
_entity_poly.entity_id
_entity_poly.type
_entity_poly.pdbx_seq_one_letter_code
_entity_poly.pdbx_strand_id
1 'polypeptide(L)'
;MSIKLIAVDMDGTFLSDQKTYNRERFMAQYQQMKAQGIRFVVASGNQYYQLISFFPEIANEIAFVAENGGWVVSEGKDVFNGELSKDAFTTVVEHLLTRPEVEIIACGKNSAYTLKKYDDAMKTVAEMYYHRLEYVDNFDNLEDIFFKFGLNLSDELIPQVQKALHEAIGDIMVPVHTGNGSIDLIIPGVHKANGLRQLQKLWGIDDSEVVVFGDGGNDIEMLRQAGFSFAMENAGNAVVAASKYRAGSNNREGVLDVIDKVLKHEAPFDQ
;
A
#
# COMPACT_ATOMS: atom_id res chain seq x y z
N MET A 1 19.07 17.51 11.75
CA MET A 1 17.63 17.48 11.40
C MET A 1 16.99 16.30 12.12
N SER A 2 15.81 16.43 12.71
CA SER A 2 15.21 15.32 13.52
C SER A 2 14.18 14.60 12.67
N ILE A 3 14.33 13.29 12.49
CA ILE A 3 13.32 12.45 11.85
C ILE A 3 12.11 12.32 12.78
N LYS A 4 10.91 12.48 12.25
CA LYS A 4 9.64 12.40 12.99
C LYS A 4 8.69 11.31 12.47
N LEU A 5 8.94 10.81 11.27
CA LEU A 5 8.08 9.82 10.64
C LEU A 5 8.90 8.81 9.82
N ILE A 6 8.61 7.53 10.00
CA ILE A 6 9.13 6.44 9.18
C ILE A 6 7.92 5.73 8.56
N ALA A 7 7.85 5.69 7.22
CA ALA A 7 6.81 4.97 6.49
C ALA A 7 7.42 3.83 5.68
N VAL A 8 6.80 2.66 5.73
CA VAL A 8 7.26 1.46 5.05
C VAL A 8 6.17 0.88 4.17
N ASP A 9 6.53 0.48 2.95
CA ASP A 9 5.74 -0.49 2.22
C ASP A 9 5.91 -1.88 2.86
N MET A 10 5.01 -2.82 2.55
CA MET A 10 4.99 -4.14 3.18
C MET A 10 5.64 -5.20 2.31
N ASP A 11 4.99 -5.57 1.20
CA ASP A 11 5.42 -6.69 0.36
C ASP A 11 6.68 -6.34 -0.44
N GLY A 12 7.75 -7.13 -0.29
CA GLY A 12 9.03 -6.82 -0.92
C GLY A 12 9.83 -5.70 -0.25
N THR A 13 9.31 -5.09 0.82
CA THR A 13 9.97 -4.01 1.57
C THR A 13 10.13 -4.38 3.04
N PHE A 14 9.10 -4.27 3.85
CA PHE A 14 9.18 -4.59 5.29
C PHE A 14 9.10 -6.09 5.56
N LEU A 15 8.28 -6.81 4.76
CA LEU A 15 8.16 -8.25 4.83
C LEU A 15 9.19 -8.95 3.94
N SER A 16 9.72 -10.07 4.45
CA SER A 16 10.45 -11.03 3.63
C SER A 16 9.52 -11.69 2.59
N ASP A 17 10.08 -12.42 1.63
CA ASP A 17 9.30 -13.20 0.67
C ASP A 17 8.41 -14.27 1.33
N GLN A 18 8.73 -14.64 2.58
CA GLN A 18 7.92 -15.55 3.41
C GLN A 18 6.79 -14.83 4.16
N LYS A 19 6.54 -13.54 3.87
CA LYS A 19 5.52 -12.71 4.52
C LYS A 19 5.70 -12.58 6.03
N THR A 20 6.94 -12.52 6.48
CA THR A 20 7.33 -12.35 7.88
C THR A 20 8.37 -11.25 8.04
N TYR A 21 8.57 -10.81 9.27
CA TYR A 21 9.65 -9.88 9.64
C TYR A 21 10.21 -10.25 11.02
N ASN A 22 11.39 -9.74 11.37
CA ASN A 22 12.00 -9.93 12.69
C ASN A 22 11.26 -9.06 13.72
N ARG A 23 10.21 -9.67 14.31
CA ARG A 23 9.31 -8.98 15.23
C ARG A 23 10.00 -8.51 16.51
N GLU A 24 10.89 -9.33 17.07
CA GLU A 24 11.62 -9.00 18.31
C GLU A 24 12.48 -7.74 18.09
N ARG A 25 13.28 -7.73 17.01
CA ARG A 25 14.12 -6.58 16.65
C ARG A 25 13.28 -5.34 16.38
N PHE A 26 12.24 -5.47 15.58
CA PHE A 26 11.35 -4.35 15.26
C PHE A 26 10.67 -3.76 16.49
N MET A 27 10.16 -4.60 17.40
CA MET A 27 9.50 -4.12 18.63
C MET A 27 10.47 -3.36 19.54
N ALA A 28 11.73 -3.80 19.64
CA ALA A 28 12.77 -3.06 20.35
C ALA A 28 13.06 -1.69 19.70
N GLN A 29 13.12 -1.63 18.35
CA GLN A 29 13.27 -0.38 17.59
C GLN A 29 12.03 0.52 17.76
N TYR A 30 10.82 -0.06 17.74
CA TYR A 30 9.58 0.70 17.91
C TYR A 30 9.51 1.40 19.27
N GLN A 31 9.94 0.77 20.35
CA GLN A 31 10.01 1.42 21.64
C GLN A 31 10.99 2.60 21.65
N GLN A 32 12.11 2.49 20.95
CA GLN A 32 13.06 3.59 20.80
C GLN A 32 12.49 4.70 19.91
N MET A 33 11.78 4.37 18.82
CA MET A 33 11.06 5.35 17.99
C MET A 33 10.06 6.14 18.84
N LYS A 34 9.23 5.45 19.63
CA LYS A 34 8.29 6.10 20.58
C LYS A 34 9.00 7.06 21.53
N ALA A 35 10.10 6.63 22.13
CA ALA A 35 10.86 7.45 23.09
C ALA A 35 11.46 8.71 22.41
N GLN A 36 11.78 8.63 21.12
CA GLN A 36 12.29 9.75 20.32
C GLN A 36 11.18 10.58 19.61
N GLY A 37 9.91 10.23 19.80
CA GLY A 37 8.78 10.91 19.15
C GLY A 37 8.67 10.62 17.66
N ILE A 38 9.24 9.53 17.16
CA ILE A 38 9.18 9.10 15.76
C ILE A 38 7.93 8.24 15.57
N ARG A 39 7.08 8.64 14.63
CA ARG A 39 5.87 7.89 14.26
C ARG A 39 6.18 6.83 13.22
N PHE A 40 5.57 5.66 13.35
CA PHE A 40 5.68 4.57 12.38
C PHE A 40 4.40 4.46 11.56
N VAL A 41 4.53 4.35 10.25
CA VAL A 41 3.41 4.27 9.29
C VAL A 41 3.62 3.07 8.35
N VAL A 42 2.58 2.30 8.17
CA VAL A 42 2.51 1.25 7.15
C VAL A 42 1.78 1.82 5.93
N ALA A 43 2.42 1.81 4.75
CA ALA A 43 1.85 2.34 3.51
C ALA A 43 1.81 1.23 2.44
N SER A 44 0.64 0.65 2.18
CA SER A 44 0.49 -0.53 1.33
C SER A 44 -0.73 -0.45 0.42
N GLY A 45 -0.68 -1.20 -0.69
CA GLY A 45 -1.85 -1.49 -1.52
C GLY A 45 -2.83 -2.48 -0.88
N ASN A 46 -2.42 -3.16 0.18
CA ASN A 46 -3.18 -4.23 0.82
C ASN A 46 -4.33 -3.70 1.68
N GLN A 47 -5.27 -4.60 1.97
CA GLN A 47 -6.43 -4.32 2.80
C GLN A 47 -6.01 -3.97 4.24
N TYR A 48 -6.63 -2.94 4.82
CA TYR A 48 -6.37 -2.53 6.20
C TYR A 48 -6.45 -3.70 7.21
N TYR A 49 -7.45 -4.56 7.07
CA TYR A 49 -7.65 -5.70 7.97
C TYR A 49 -6.54 -6.75 7.88
N GLN A 50 -5.90 -6.89 6.73
CA GLN A 50 -4.70 -7.71 6.59
C GLN A 50 -3.49 -6.99 7.23
N LEU A 51 -3.33 -5.69 6.98
CA LEU A 51 -2.18 -4.93 7.50
C LEU A 51 -2.11 -4.93 9.02
N ILE A 52 -3.22 -4.71 9.72
CA ILE A 52 -3.26 -4.72 11.19
C ILE A 52 -2.89 -6.08 11.78
N SER A 53 -3.10 -7.19 11.05
CA SER A 53 -2.77 -8.53 11.52
C SER A 53 -1.26 -8.78 11.68
N PHE A 54 -0.42 -7.99 10.99
CA PHE A 54 1.03 -8.05 11.16
C PHE A 54 1.53 -7.36 12.45
N PHE A 55 0.71 -6.48 13.04
CA PHE A 55 1.10 -5.62 14.17
C PHE A 55 0.09 -5.70 15.34
N PRO A 56 -0.32 -6.90 15.79
CA PRO A 56 -1.44 -7.05 16.75
C PRO A 56 -1.25 -6.31 18.06
N GLU A 57 0.00 -6.11 18.53
CA GLU A 57 0.25 -5.40 19.78
C GLU A 57 0.18 -3.87 19.62
N ILE A 58 0.46 -3.34 18.45
CA ILE A 58 0.62 -1.90 18.23
C ILE A 58 -0.30 -1.34 17.13
N ALA A 59 -1.20 -2.14 16.57
CA ALA A 59 -2.10 -1.70 15.50
C ALA A 59 -2.90 -0.43 15.86
N ASN A 60 -3.25 -0.26 17.14
CA ASN A 60 -3.96 0.92 17.64
C ASN A 60 -3.02 2.06 18.09
N GLU A 61 -1.73 1.92 17.91
CA GLU A 61 -0.72 2.94 18.25
C GLU A 61 -0.04 3.57 17.03
N ILE A 62 -0.02 2.84 15.91
CA ILE A 62 0.59 3.28 14.65
C ILE A 62 -0.46 3.76 13.63
N ALA A 63 0.01 4.21 12.48
CA ALA A 63 -0.88 4.61 11.40
C ALA A 63 -0.71 3.73 10.16
N PHE A 64 -1.78 3.69 9.36
CA PHE A 64 -1.86 2.91 8.14
C PHE A 64 -2.35 3.77 6.99
N VAL A 65 -1.64 3.73 5.88
CA VAL A 65 -2.05 4.19 4.57
C VAL A 65 -2.37 2.94 3.77
N ALA A 66 -3.58 2.44 3.91
CA ALA A 66 -4.06 1.21 3.29
C ALA A 66 -4.70 1.47 1.92
N GLU A 67 -4.94 0.41 1.15
CA GLU A 67 -5.62 0.47 -0.14
C GLU A 67 -5.01 1.51 -1.11
N ASN A 68 -3.65 1.56 -1.18
CA ASN A 68 -2.90 2.58 -1.92
C ASN A 68 -3.24 4.04 -1.53
N GLY A 69 -3.60 4.30 -0.28
CA GLY A 69 -4.01 5.63 0.19
C GLY A 69 -5.52 5.87 0.17
N GLY A 70 -6.30 4.88 -0.27
CA GLY A 70 -7.77 4.94 -0.24
C GLY A 70 -8.35 4.98 1.17
N TRP A 71 -7.65 4.38 2.12
CA TRP A 71 -8.05 4.43 3.53
C TRP A 71 -6.85 4.73 4.43
N VAL A 72 -6.94 5.86 5.14
CA VAL A 72 -5.88 6.30 6.08
C VAL A 72 -6.42 6.26 7.50
N VAL A 73 -5.73 5.52 8.36
CA VAL A 73 -6.11 5.32 9.76
C VAL A 73 -4.93 5.68 10.66
N SER A 74 -5.18 6.40 11.73
CA SER A 74 -4.20 6.70 12.78
C SER A 74 -4.76 6.32 14.13
N GLU A 75 -4.03 5.50 14.88
CA GLU A 75 -4.43 5.11 16.25
C GLU A 75 -5.86 4.54 16.29
N GLY A 76 -6.22 3.72 15.30
CA GLY A 76 -7.53 3.12 15.15
C GLY A 76 -8.67 4.07 14.73
N LYS A 77 -8.35 5.32 14.35
CA LYS A 77 -9.32 6.33 13.91
C LYS A 77 -9.13 6.68 12.46
N ASP A 78 -10.23 6.83 11.73
CA ASP A 78 -10.19 7.30 10.35
C ASP A 78 -9.61 8.73 10.26
N VAL A 79 -8.67 8.90 9.35
CA VAL A 79 -8.10 10.20 8.98
C VAL A 79 -8.59 10.64 7.61
N PHE A 80 -8.66 9.70 6.68
CA PHE A 80 -9.10 9.95 5.31
C PHE A 80 -9.71 8.69 4.70
N ASN A 81 -10.78 8.88 3.92
CA ASN A 81 -11.35 7.87 3.05
C ASN A 81 -11.46 8.46 1.64
N GLY A 82 -10.79 7.85 0.68
CA GLY A 82 -11.07 8.06 -0.74
C GLY A 82 -12.36 7.32 -1.07
N GLU A 83 -13.30 7.98 -1.73
CA GLU A 83 -14.59 7.37 -2.07
C GLU A 83 -14.84 7.46 -3.56
N LEU A 84 -15.08 6.30 -4.17
CA LEU A 84 -15.57 6.21 -5.53
C LEU A 84 -17.08 6.46 -5.53
N SER A 85 -17.55 7.41 -6.36
CA SER A 85 -18.99 7.65 -6.47
C SER A 85 -19.72 6.40 -7.00
N LYS A 86 -21.00 6.26 -6.66
CA LYS A 86 -21.81 5.11 -7.10
C LYS A 86 -21.87 4.99 -8.63
N ASP A 87 -21.99 6.11 -9.34
CA ASP A 87 -22.02 6.12 -10.80
C ASP A 87 -20.66 5.69 -11.39
N ALA A 88 -19.57 6.18 -10.81
CA ALA A 88 -18.22 5.77 -11.22
C ALA A 88 -17.98 4.28 -10.94
N PHE A 89 -18.39 3.78 -9.77
CA PHE A 89 -18.32 2.36 -9.43
C PHE A 89 -19.07 1.50 -10.48
N THR A 90 -20.32 1.85 -10.79
CA THR A 90 -21.14 1.13 -11.77
C THR A 90 -20.46 1.14 -13.15
N THR A 91 -20.00 2.30 -13.62
CA THR A 91 -19.32 2.42 -14.92
C THR A 91 -18.06 1.56 -15.00
N VAL A 92 -17.25 1.54 -13.94
CA VAL A 92 -16.04 0.72 -13.90
C VAL A 92 -16.38 -0.77 -13.88
N VAL A 93 -17.32 -1.19 -13.06
CA VAL A 93 -17.76 -2.59 -12.99
C VAL A 93 -18.31 -3.08 -14.33
N GLU A 94 -19.20 -2.30 -14.99
CA GLU A 94 -19.74 -2.63 -16.31
C GLU A 94 -18.61 -2.83 -17.33
N HIS A 95 -17.61 -1.93 -17.34
CA HIS A 95 -16.47 -2.07 -18.22
C HIS A 95 -15.63 -3.31 -17.92
N LEU A 96 -15.31 -3.56 -16.64
CA LEU A 96 -14.52 -4.72 -16.23
C LEU A 96 -15.21 -6.06 -16.54
N LEU A 97 -16.53 -6.14 -16.40
CA LEU A 97 -17.31 -7.35 -16.71
C LEU A 97 -17.30 -7.71 -18.21
N THR A 98 -16.91 -6.80 -19.10
CA THR A 98 -16.70 -7.12 -20.54
C THR A 98 -15.37 -7.84 -20.78
N ARG A 99 -14.52 -7.99 -19.78
CA ARG A 99 -13.17 -8.56 -19.87
C ARG A 99 -13.09 -9.89 -19.10
N PRO A 100 -13.38 -11.02 -19.77
CA PRO A 100 -13.39 -12.33 -19.10
C PRO A 100 -12.01 -12.78 -18.62
N GLU A 101 -10.93 -12.18 -19.13
CA GLU A 101 -9.56 -12.45 -18.73
C GLU A 101 -9.16 -11.79 -17.39
N VAL A 102 -10.03 -10.95 -16.83
CA VAL A 102 -9.79 -10.21 -15.60
C VAL A 102 -10.68 -10.72 -14.48
N GLU A 103 -10.10 -11.08 -13.37
CA GLU A 103 -10.80 -11.37 -12.13
C GLU A 103 -10.83 -10.15 -11.22
N ILE A 104 -12.02 -9.79 -10.75
CA ILE A 104 -12.30 -8.49 -10.12
C ILE A 104 -12.46 -8.67 -8.60
N ILE A 105 -11.80 -7.81 -7.84
CA ILE A 105 -12.03 -7.63 -6.42
C ILE A 105 -12.38 -6.15 -6.19
N ALA A 106 -13.61 -5.86 -5.78
CA ALA A 106 -14.02 -4.52 -5.39
C ALA A 106 -13.65 -4.31 -3.91
N CYS A 107 -12.76 -3.34 -3.64
CA CYS A 107 -12.20 -3.12 -2.32
C CYS A 107 -12.97 -2.04 -1.59
N GLY A 108 -13.81 -2.45 -0.63
CA GLY A 108 -14.60 -1.56 0.21
C GLY A 108 -14.07 -1.48 1.65
N LYS A 109 -14.63 -0.54 2.40
CA LYS A 109 -14.26 -0.28 3.79
C LYS A 109 -14.70 -1.40 4.73
N ASN A 110 -15.90 -1.96 4.52
CA ASN A 110 -16.41 -3.06 5.33
C ASN A 110 -15.82 -4.39 4.92
N SER A 111 -15.70 -4.62 3.61
CA SER A 111 -15.20 -5.87 3.03
C SER A 111 -14.62 -5.63 1.62
N ALA A 112 -13.85 -6.59 1.14
CA ALA A 112 -13.61 -6.75 -0.28
C ALA A 112 -14.68 -7.70 -0.84
N TYR A 113 -15.04 -7.54 -2.11
CA TYR A 113 -16.11 -8.29 -2.77
C TYR A 113 -15.59 -8.89 -4.06
N THR A 114 -15.80 -10.19 -4.26
CA THR A 114 -15.43 -10.88 -5.50
C THR A 114 -16.51 -11.86 -5.93
N LEU A 115 -16.49 -12.26 -7.21
CA LEU A 115 -17.55 -13.09 -7.75
C LEU A 115 -17.38 -14.57 -7.39
N LYS A 116 -18.47 -15.21 -6.94
CA LYS A 116 -18.52 -16.66 -6.65
C LYS A 116 -18.11 -17.53 -7.84
N LYS A 117 -18.30 -17.03 -9.07
CA LYS A 117 -18.01 -17.77 -10.31
C LYS A 117 -16.51 -17.97 -10.58
N TYR A 118 -15.62 -17.20 -9.93
CA TYR A 118 -14.18 -17.36 -10.12
C TYR A 118 -13.68 -18.66 -9.52
N ASP A 119 -12.56 -19.16 -10.02
CA ASP A 119 -12.03 -20.44 -9.62
C ASP A 119 -11.43 -20.45 -8.20
N ASP A 120 -11.15 -21.64 -7.68
CA ASP A 120 -10.63 -21.77 -6.32
C ASP A 120 -9.17 -21.30 -6.17
N ALA A 121 -8.40 -21.27 -7.27
CA ALA A 121 -7.04 -20.75 -7.25
C ALA A 121 -7.04 -19.24 -7.01
N MET A 122 -7.90 -18.50 -7.73
CA MET A 122 -8.11 -17.06 -7.49
C MET A 122 -8.58 -16.79 -6.06
N LYS A 123 -9.56 -17.55 -5.57
CA LYS A 123 -10.09 -17.40 -4.20
C LYS A 123 -9.00 -17.60 -3.15
N THR A 124 -8.16 -18.62 -3.32
CA THR A 124 -7.03 -18.89 -2.42
C THR A 124 -6.07 -17.70 -2.38
N VAL A 125 -5.73 -17.11 -3.54
CA VAL A 125 -4.87 -15.93 -3.60
C VAL A 125 -5.55 -14.73 -2.96
N ALA A 126 -6.84 -14.49 -3.26
CA ALA A 126 -7.58 -13.38 -2.69
C ALA A 126 -7.64 -13.45 -1.15
N GLU A 127 -7.87 -14.63 -0.56
CA GLU A 127 -7.93 -14.84 0.89
C GLU A 127 -6.60 -14.53 1.61
N MET A 128 -5.46 -14.61 0.91
CA MET A 128 -4.16 -14.23 1.48
C MET A 128 -4.02 -12.72 1.71
N TYR A 129 -4.67 -11.90 0.85
CA TYR A 129 -4.54 -10.45 0.88
C TYR A 129 -5.75 -9.73 1.47
N TYR A 130 -6.93 -10.39 1.44
CA TYR A 130 -8.18 -9.80 1.90
C TYR A 130 -8.74 -10.59 3.08
N HIS A 131 -8.45 -10.15 4.30
CA HIS A 131 -8.92 -10.80 5.54
C HIS A 131 -10.41 -10.58 5.80
N ARG A 132 -11.01 -9.58 5.14
CA ARG A 132 -12.45 -9.43 5.00
C ARG A 132 -12.79 -9.52 3.53
N LEU A 133 -13.33 -10.65 3.11
CA LEU A 133 -13.66 -10.99 1.73
C LEU A 133 -15.04 -11.63 1.66
N GLU A 134 -15.90 -11.09 0.83
CA GLU A 134 -17.23 -11.60 0.55
C GLU A 134 -17.34 -12.08 -0.89
N TYR A 135 -17.94 -13.26 -1.04
CA TYR A 135 -18.23 -13.85 -2.34
C TYR A 135 -19.66 -13.50 -2.75
N VAL A 136 -19.82 -12.74 -3.82
CA VAL A 136 -21.12 -12.24 -4.30
C VAL A 136 -21.49 -12.84 -5.65
N ASP A 137 -22.78 -12.87 -5.98
CA ASP A 137 -23.25 -13.33 -7.28
C ASP A 137 -23.02 -12.28 -8.39
N ASN A 138 -23.10 -11.01 -8.03
CA ASN A 138 -22.82 -9.85 -8.87
C ASN A 138 -22.41 -8.66 -7.98
N PHE A 139 -22.00 -7.54 -8.59
CA PHE A 139 -21.62 -6.31 -7.87
C PHE A 139 -22.78 -5.32 -7.73
N ASP A 140 -24.02 -5.72 -8.07
CA ASP A 140 -25.18 -4.84 -7.99
C ASP A 140 -25.58 -4.60 -6.53
N ASN A 141 -25.98 -3.36 -6.24
CA ASN A 141 -26.51 -2.97 -4.94
C ASN A 141 -25.60 -3.23 -3.73
N LEU A 142 -24.29 -3.30 -3.95
CA LEU A 142 -23.34 -3.29 -2.83
C LEU A 142 -23.34 -1.91 -2.17
N GLU A 143 -23.47 -1.90 -0.85
CA GLU A 143 -23.44 -0.68 -0.03
C GLU A 143 -22.17 -0.68 0.81
N ASP A 144 -21.14 0.04 0.32
CA ASP A 144 -19.88 0.24 1.02
C ASP A 144 -19.21 1.54 0.52
N ILE A 145 -18.16 1.98 1.20
CA ILE A 145 -17.25 3.00 0.70
C ILE A 145 -16.16 2.28 -0.09
N PHE A 146 -16.20 2.39 -1.42
CA PHE A 146 -15.23 1.73 -2.29
C PHE A 146 -14.01 2.59 -2.55
N PHE A 147 -12.81 2.03 -2.38
CA PHE A 147 -11.53 2.70 -2.48
C PHE A 147 -10.81 2.42 -3.80
N LYS A 148 -10.86 1.19 -4.27
CA LYS A 148 -10.16 0.71 -5.45
C LYS A 148 -10.77 -0.60 -5.95
N PHE A 149 -10.27 -1.07 -7.10
CA PHE A 149 -10.43 -2.46 -7.53
C PHE A 149 -9.05 -3.12 -7.61
N GLY A 150 -8.94 -4.33 -7.08
CA GLY A 150 -7.85 -5.25 -7.39
C GLY A 150 -8.24 -6.11 -8.58
N LEU A 151 -7.38 -6.22 -9.56
CA LEU A 151 -7.58 -7.05 -10.74
C LEU A 151 -6.51 -8.12 -10.80
N ASN A 152 -6.93 -9.38 -10.91
CA ASN A 152 -6.03 -10.51 -11.09
C ASN A 152 -6.12 -11.03 -12.52
N LEU A 153 -4.97 -11.24 -13.17
CA LEU A 153 -4.85 -11.72 -14.54
C LEU A 153 -3.46 -12.30 -14.78
N SER A 154 -3.25 -12.95 -15.92
CA SER A 154 -1.93 -13.47 -16.25
C SER A 154 -0.92 -12.34 -16.53
N ASP A 155 0.32 -12.50 -16.09
CA ASP A 155 1.39 -11.50 -16.25
C ASP A 155 1.59 -11.04 -17.70
N GLU A 156 1.41 -11.96 -18.66
CA GLU A 156 1.56 -11.69 -20.08
C GLU A 156 0.54 -10.66 -20.61
N LEU A 157 -0.64 -10.59 -19.99
CA LEU A 157 -1.72 -9.68 -20.39
C LEU A 157 -1.63 -8.30 -19.74
N ILE A 158 -0.84 -8.15 -18.69
CA ILE A 158 -0.77 -6.90 -17.90
C ILE A 158 -0.51 -5.66 -18.76
N PRO A 159 0.53 -5.61 -19.65
CA PRO A 159 0.78 -4.38 -20.41
C PRO A 159 -0.36 -3.99 -21.34
N GLN A 160 -1.00 -4.99 -21.97
CA GLN A 160 -2.13 -4.76 -22.88
C GLN A 160 -3.38 -4.33 -22.12
N VAL A 161 -3.72 -5.00 -21.04
CA VAL A 161 -4.91 -4.71 -20.23
C VAL A 161 -4.75 -3.38 -19.51
N GLN A 162 -3.60 -3.09 -18.93
CA GLN A 162 -3.32 -1.80 -18.29
C GLN A 162 -3.50 -0.63 -19.27
N LYS A 163 -2.95 -0.75 -20.49
CA LYS A 163 -3.12 0.28 -21.53
C LYS A 163 -4.59 0.44 -21.90
N ALA A 164 -5.29 -0.64 -22.16
CA ALA A 164 -6.70 -0.61 -22.55
C ALA A 164 -7.61 -0.03 -21.46
N LEU A 165 -7.35 -0.34 -20.18
CA LEU A 165 -8.05 0.26 -19.06
C LEU A 165 -7.77 1.76 -18.94
N HIS A 166 -6.51 2.17 -19.12
CA HIS A 166 -6.15 3.58 -19.10
C HIS A 166 -6.87 4.38 -20.21
N GLU A 167 -6.96 3.83 -21.42
CA GLU A 167 -7.67 4.46 -22.55
C GLU A 167 -9.19 4.52 -22.34
N ALA A 168 -9.79 3.50 -21.70
CA ALA A 168 -11.23 3.40 -21.56
C ALA A 168 -11.80 4.11 -20.32
N ILE A 169 -11.12 4.02 -19.19
CA ILE A 169 -11.62 4.49 -17.88
C ILE A 169 -10.57 5.26 -17.07
N GLY A 170 -9.43 5.63 -17.68
CA GLY A 170 -8.32 6.30 -16.97
C GLY A 170 -8.68 7.63 -16.31
N ASP A 171 -9.71 8.32 -16.81
CA ASP A 171 -10.25 9.54 -16.20
C ASP A 171 -11.05 9.25 -14.92
N ILE A 172 -11.56 8.03 -14.75
CA ILE A 172 -12.33 7.59 -13.58
C ILE A 172 -11.44 6.88 -12.57
N MET A 173 -10.61 5.94 -13.05
CA MET A 173 -9.67 5.18 -12.24
C MET A 173 -8.36 4.91 -13.00
N VAL A 174 -7.24 5.07 -12.31
CA VAL A 174 -5.90 4.89 -12.88
C VAL A 174 -5.43 3.45 -12.65
N PRO A 175 -5.08 2.70 -13.71
CA PRO A 175 -4.53 1.36 -13.57
C PRO A 175 -3.05 1.41 -13.19
N VAL A 176 -2.71 0.81 -12.05
CA VAL A 176 -1.33 0.72 -11.52
C VAL A 176 -0.94 -0.75 -11.40
N HIS A 177 0.16 -1.15 -12.06
CA HIS A 177 0.70 -2.50 -11.91
C HIS A 177 1.35 -2.66 -10.54
N THR A 178 0.95 -3.66 -9.78
CA THR A 178 1.42 -3.92 -8.41
C THR A 178 2.29 -5.18 -8.30
N GLY A 179 2.59 -5.84 -9.41
CA GLY A 179 3.37 -7.09 -9.47
C GLY A 179 2.51 -8.35 -9.44
N ASN A 180 3.14 -9.50 -9.72
CA ASN A 180 2.55 -10.84 -9.57
C ASN A 180 1.15 -11.01 -10.20
N GLY A 181 0.95 -10.58 -11.43
CA GLY A 181 -0.34 -10.73 -12.12
C GLY A 181 -1.44 -9.81 -11.61
N SER A 182 -1.09 -8.69 -10.97
CA SER A 182 -2.07 -7.78 -10.36
C SER A 182 -1.99 -6.36 -10.90
N ILE A 183 -3.17 -5.78 -11.16
CA ILE A 183 -3.38 -4.36 -11.44
C ILE A 183 -4.34 -3.81 -10.39
N ASP A 184 -3.97 -2.73 -9.72
CA ASP A 184 -4.90 -1.94 -8.92
C ASP A 184 -5.48 -0.81 -9.77
N LEU A 185 -6.79 -0.64 -9.75
CA LEU A 185 -7.45 0.57 -10.23
C LEU A 185 -7.64 1.51 -9.04
N ILE A 186 -6.97 2.63 -9.05
CA ILE A 186 -7.01 3.62 -7.98
C ILE A 186 -7.73 4.90 -8.41
N ILE A 187 -8.35 5.59 -7.48
CA ILE A 187 -8.97 6.89 -7.72
C ILE A 187 -7.85 7.90 -8.07
N PRO A 188 -8.01 8.73 -9.11
CA PRO A 188 -6.99 9.73 -9.48
C PRO A 188 -6.58 10.61 -8.30
N GLY A 189 -5.27 10.74 -8.06
CA GLY A 189 -4.72 11.50 -6.93
C GLY A 189 -4.78 10.79 -5.58
N VAL A 190 -5.43 9.63 -5.48
CA VAL A 190 -5.43 8.79 -4.27
C VAL A 190 -4.36 7.73 -4.40
N HIS A 191 -3.20 7.97 -3.83
CA HIS A 191 -2.05 7.08 -3.83
C HIS A 191 -1.31 7.15 -2.48
N LYS A 192 -0.33 6.30 -2.24
CA LYS A 192 0.39 6.20 -0.96
C LYS A 192 0.94 7.55 -0.48
N ALA A 193 1.52 8.36 -1.38
CA ALA A 193 2.05 9.68 -1.02
C ALA A 193 0.94 10.65 -0.58
N ASN A 194 -0.24 10.60 -1.19
CA ASN A 194 -1.38 11.40 -0.77
C ASN A 194 -1.85 11.00 0.64
N GLY A 195 -1.97 9.70 0.89
CA GLY A 195 -2.30 9.19 2.23
C GLY A 195 -1.30 9.62 3.29
N LEU A 196 0.01 9.56 2.96
CA LEU A 196 1.07 10.01 3.85
C LEU A 196 0.97 11.52 4.14
N ARG A 197 0.62 12.35 3.14
CA ARG A 197 0.36 13.79 3.31
C ARG A 197 -0.79 14.08 4.28
N GLN A 198 -1.83 13.26 4.31
CA GLN A 198 -2.91 13.42 5.30
C GLN A 198 -2.38 13.28 6.73
N LEU A 199 -1.53 12.27 6.96
CA LEU A 199 -0.89 12.06 8.26
C LEU A 199 0.11 13.16 8.60
N GLN A 200 0.92 13.60 7.64
CA GLN A 200 1.87 14.70 7.82
C GLN A 200 1.16 16.00 8.21
N LYS A 201 0.04 16.34 7.55
CA LYS A 201 -0.79 17.50 7.91
C LYS A 201 -1.37 17.38 9.32
N LEU A 202 -1.87 16.18 9.68
CA LEU A 202 -2.42 15.93 11.01
C LEU A 202 -1.39 16.16 12.12
N TRP A 203 -0.12 15.81 11.85
CA TRP A 203 0.95 15.84 12.85
C TRP A 203 1.91 17.02 12.73
N GLY A 204 1.76 17.88 11.72
CA GLY A 204 2.66 19.00 11.46
C GLY A 204 4.08 18.54 11.13
N ILE A 205 4.23 17.51 10.28
CA ILE A 205 5.52 16.92 9.89
C ILE A 205 5.84 17.31 8.45
N ASP A 206 7.01 17.89 8.23
CA ASP A 206 7.51 18.28 6.92
C ASP A 206 8.15 17.10 6.17
N ASP A 207 8.19 17.17 4.84
CA ASP A 207 8.81 16.14 3.99
C ASP A 207 10.27 15.84 4.39
N SER A 208 11.02 16.87 4.84
CA SER A 208 12.41 16.76 5.31
C SER A 208 12.58 15.90 6.58
N GLU A 209 11.52 15.67 7.33
CA GLU A 209 11.51 14.91 8.58
C GLU A 209 10.99 13.46 8.38
N VAL A 210 10.81 13.07 7.11
CA VAL A 210 10.18 11.79 6.72
C VAL A 210 11.20 10.86 6.10
N VAL A 211 11.21 9.61 6.56
CA VAL A 211 11.93 8.48 5.96
C VAL A 211 10.91 7.52 5.35
N VAL A 212 11.10 7.13 4.09
CA VAL A 212 10.24 6.15 3.41
C VAL A 212 11.03 5.04 2.75
N PHE A 213 10.41 3.85 2.67
CA PHE A 213 10.95 2.67 2.02
C PHE A 213 9.95 2.10 1.04
N GLY A 214 10.43 1.60 -0.11
CA GLY A 214 9.60 0.96 -1.10
C GLY A 214 10.41 0.18 -2.14
N ASP A 215 9.74 -0.70 -2.87
CA ASP A 215 10.32 -1.51 -3.95
C ASP A 215 9.45 -1.55 -5.21
N GLY A 216 8.17 -1.18 -5.11
CA GLY A 216 7.17 -1.25 -6.17
C GLY A 216 6.87 0.07 -6.87
N GLY A 217 6.19 -0.02 -8.01
CA GLY A 217 5.79 1.15 -8.80
C GLY A 217 4.85 2.10 -8.05
N ASN A 218 4.00 1.57 -7.15
CA ASN A 218 3.08 2.34 -6.31
C ASN A 218 3.77 3.09 -5.15
N ASP A 219 5.10 2.94 -4.98
CA ASP A 219 5.90 3.66 -3.99
C ASP A 219 6.57 4.91 -4.56
N ILE A 220 6.62 5.04 -5.89
CA ILE A 220 7.41 6.07 -6.57
C ILE A 220 7.07 7.48 -6.08
N GLU A 221 5.79 7.79 -5.93
CA GLU A 221 5.35 9.11 -5.49
C GLU A 221 5.80 9.42 -4.06
N MET A 222 5.69 8.47 -3.12
CA MET A 222 6.13 8.69 -1.74
C MET A 222 7.67 8.74 -1.64
N LEU A 223 8.39 7.97 -2.46
CA LEU A 223 9.85 8.01 -2.52
C LEU A 223 10.36 9.37 -3.04
N ARG A 224 9.70 9.96 -4.03
CA ARG A 224 10.03 11.30 -4.54
C ARG A 224 9.74 12.41 -3.54
N GLN A 225 8.67 12.25 -2.75
CA GLN A 225 8.20 13.27 -1.81
C GLN A 225 9.09 13.40 -0.58
N ALA A 226 9.49 12.27 0.02
CA ALA A 226 10.13 12.25 1.33
C ALA A 226 11.55 12.85 1.32
N GLY A 227 11.95 13.43 2.45
CA GLY A 227 13.30 13.94 2.67
C GLY A 227 14.36 12.85 2.57
N PHE A 228 14.07 11.67 3.09
CA PHE A 228 14.91 10.48 3.05
C PHE A 228 14.11 9.32 2.45
N SER A 229 14.46 8.91 1.26
CA SER A 229 13.78 7.82 0.55
C SER A 229 14.74 6.70 0.18
N PHE A 230 14.35 5.48 0.45
CA PHE A 230 15.17 4.28 0.26
C PHE A 230 14.47 3.30 -0.67
N ALA A 231 15.07 3.04 -1.83
CA ALA A 231 14.70 1.89 -2.64
C ALA A 231 15.35 0.63 -2.07
N MET A 232 14.57 -0.44 -1.93
CA MET A 232 15.10 -1.74 -1.51
C MET A 232 16.07 -2.30 -2.56
N GLU A 233 16.98 -3.18 -2.15
CA GLU A 233 17.92 -3.84 -3.06
C GLU A 233 17.23 -4.61 -4.18
N ASN A 234 16.08 -5.21 -3.88
CA ASN A 234 15.22 -5.93 -4.81
C ASN A 234 14.34 -5.04 -5.70
N ALA A 235 14.38 -3.72 -5.55
CA ALA A 235 13.56 -2.78 -6.31
C ALA A 235 14.01 -2.66 -7.78
N GLY A 236 13.04 -2.44 -8.67
CA GLY A 236 13.29 -2.17 -10.09
C GLY A 236 13.90 -0.79 -10.35
N ASN A 237 14.47 -0.60 -11.55
CA ASN A 237 15.21 0.62 -11.92
C ASN A 237 14.42 1.92 -11.76
N ALA A 238 13.12 1.90 -12.05
CA ALA A 238 12.25 3.09 -11.93
C ALA A 238 12.11 3.54 -10.47
N VAL A 239 11.99 2.59 -9.55
CA VAL A 239 11.89 2.83 -8.11
C VAL A 239 13.24 3.35 -7.57
N VAL A 240 14.34 2.74 -8.01
CA VAL A 240 15.70 3.19 -7.69
C VAL A 240 15.93 4.64 -8.12
N ALA A 241 15.52 4.98 -9.35
CA ALA A 241 15.66 6.34 -9.88
C ALA A 241 14.79 7.38 -9.14
N ALA A 242 13.72 6.95 -8.48
CA ALA A 242 12.84 7.81 -7.70
C ALA A 242 13.32 8.06 -6.26
N SER A 243 14.26 7.26 -5.77
CA SER A 243 14.76 7.29 -4.39
C SER A 243 16.10 8.03 -4.29
N LYS A 244 16.41 8.52 -3.09
CA LYS A 244 17.68 9.19 -2.77
C LYS A 244 18.76 8.23 -2.30
N TYR A 245 18.37 7.11 -1.68
CA TYR A 245 19.27 6.14 -1.07
C TYR A 245 18.84 4.70 -1.41
N ARG A 246 19.68 3.75 -1.01
CA ARG A 246 19.42 2.32 -1.11
C ARG A 246 19.37 1.69 0.27
N ALA A 247 18.41 0.80 0.49
CA ALA A 247 18.38 -0.13 1.62
C ALA A 247 18.83 -1.52 1.17
N GLY A 248 19.16 -2.39 2.12
CA GLY A 248 19.40 -3.80 1.85
C GLY A 248 18.15 -4.54 1.37
N SER A 249 18.29 -5.84 1.09
CA SER A 249 17.17 -6.70 0.68
C SER A 249 16.11 -6.82 1.79
N ASN A 250 14.84 -6.94 1.40
CA ASN A 250 13.75 -7.29 2.30
C ASN A 250 14.00 -8.61 3.05
N ASN A 251 14.66 -9.58 2.40
CA ASN A 251 15.01 -10.89 2.98
C ASN A 251 16.16 -10.82 4.00
N ARG A 252 16.84 -9.68 4.12
CA ARG A 252 17.96 -9.46 5.04
C ARG A 252 17.74 -8.27 5.96
N GLU A 253 16.47 -7.99 6.29
CA GLU A 253 16.09 -6.95 7.25
C GLU A 253 16.55 -5.52 6.87
N GLY A 254 16.67 -5.22 5.56
CA GLY A 254 17.23 -3.96 5.07
C GLY A 254 16.54 -2.71 5.61
N VAL A 255 15.23 -2.76 5.87
CA VAL A 255 14.48 -1.66 6.53
C VAL A 255 14.95 -1.49 7.97
N LEU A 256 15.05 -2.58 8.73
CA LEU A 256 15.45 -2.54 10.15
C LEU A 256 16.88 -2.02 10.32
N ASP A 257 17.79 -2.34 9.38
CA ASP A 257 19.16 -1.81 9.38
C ASP A 257 19.20 -0.28 9.22
N VAL A 258 18.32 0.27 8.39
CA VAL A 258 18.22 1.74 8.22
C VAL A 258 17.53 2.36 9.42
N ILE A 259 16.52 1.72 10.02
CA ILE A 259 15.88 2.19 11.27
C ILE A 259 16.93 2.31 12.39
N ASP A 260 17.86 1.36 12.51
CA ASP A 260 18.96 1.46 13.49
C ASP A 260 19.82 2.71 13.27
N LYS A 261 20.10 3.07 12.00
CA LYS A 261 20.85 4.29 11.68
C LYS A 261 20.07 5.56 12.03
N VAL A 262 18.76 5.57 11.81
CA VAL A 262 17.89 6.70 12.23
C VAL A 262 17.98 6.88 13.74
N LEU A 263 17.79 5.79 14.50
CA LEU A 263 17.76 5.80 15.96
C LEU A 263 19.09 6.21 16.59
N LYS A 264 20.21 5.90 15.92
CA LYS A 264 21.58 6.24 16.35
C LYS A 264 22.09 7.54 15.78
N HIS A 265 21.30 8.26 14.96
CA HIS A 265 21.73 9.46 14.24
C HIS A 265 22.99 9.24 13.39
N GLU A 266 23.11 8.08 12.75
CA GLU A 266 24.19 7.74 11.82
C GLU A 266 23.86 8.21 10.40
N ALA A 267 24.88 8.37 9.56
CA ALA A 267 24.67 8.79 8.17
C ALA A 267 23.61 7.94 7.44
N PRO A 268 22.70 8.57 6.68
CA PRO A 268 22.65 9.98 6.29
C PRO A 268 21.89 10.93 7.26
N PHE A 269 21.59 10.50 8.49
CA PHE A 269 20.75 11.19 9.48
C PHE A 269 21.56 11.98 10.54
N ASP A 270 22.85 12.12 10.34
CA ASP A 270 23.83 12.78 11.24
C ASP A 270 23.95 14.30 11.04
N GLN A 271 23.06 14.92 10.26
CA GLN A 271 23.04 16.34 9.93
C GLN A 271 22.14 17.19 10.82
#